data_f4e1d07c3a76ce62ef5ba416c4811b56
#
_entry.id   f4e1d07c3a76ce62ef5ba416c4811b56
#
_cell.length_a   1.000
_cell.length_b   1.000
_cell.length_c   1.000
_cell.angle_alpha   90.00
_cell.angle_beta   90.00
_cell.angle_gamma   90.00
#
_symmetry.space_group_name_H-M   'P 1'
#
loop_
_entity.id
_entity.type
_entity.pdbx_description
1 polymer ?
#
loop_
_entity_poly.entity_id
_entity_poly.type
_entity_poly.pdbx_seq_one_letter_code
_entity_poly.pdbx_strand_id
1 'polypeptide(L)'
;MSAADIATKRIYEPAAAPDGHRVLIMRLWPRGIRKERVDTWLKELGPIPTLLRDFLDERVTWAQYVPRYLAGLERPEAQAAIAEVRRRAREGRVTLLCGCADEQRCHRSLLRAYLLDSPRARPRSPRARAPRGPARRRRA
;
A
#
# COMPACT_ATOMS: atom_id res chain seq x y z
N MET A 1 2.42 -18.84 5.86
CA MET A 1 1.79 -17.93 6.04
C MET A 1 1.28 -17.28 4.92
N SER A 2 0.32 -16.93 4.95
CA SER A 2 -0.27 -16.39 3.79
C SER A 2 -0.39 -14.90 3.91
N ALA A 3 -0.66 -14.27 2.78
CA ALA A 3 -0.88 -12.86 2.76
C ALA A 3 -2.13 -12.47 3.56
N ALA A 4 -2.91 -13.46 3.99
CA ALA A 4 -4.08 -13.18 4.80
C ALA A 4 -3.72 -12.58 6.16
N ASP A 5 -2.45 -12.68 6.55
CA ASP A 5 -2.00 -12.09 7.80
C ASP A 5 -1.63 -10.61 7.65
N ILE A 6 -2.29 -9.92 6.77
CA ILE A 6 -2.10 -8.49 6.59
C ILE A 6 -3.35 -7.76 7.03
N ALA A 7 -3.21 -6.92 8.05
CA ALA A 7 -4.31 -6.13 8.58
C ALA A 7 -4.08 -4.66 8.26
N THR A 8 -5.10 -3.85 8.45
CA THR A 8 -4.97 -2.40 8.32
C THR A 8 -5.47 -1.76 9.60
N LYS A 9 -4.95 -0.56 9.88
CA LYS A 9 -5.33 0.14 11.08
C LYS A 9 -5.04 1.63 10.88
N ARG A 10 -5.79 2.47 11.56
CA ARG A 10 -5.47 3.88 11.56
C ARG A 10 -4.31 4.11 12.52
N ILE A 11 -3.30 4.88 12.11
CA ILE A 11 -2.11 5.09 12.93
C ILE A 11 -2.45 5.67 14.30
N TYR A 12 -3.57 6.40 14.40
CA TYR A 12 -3.96 7.03 15.64
C TYR A 12 -4.68 6.11 16.61
N GLU A 13 -5.05 4.90 16.15
CA GLU A 13 -5.61 3.91 17.08
C GLU A 13 -4.49 3.35 17.94
N PRO A 14 -4.80 2.95 19.18
CA PRO A 14 -3.76 2.44 20.07
C PRO A 14 -3.06 1.23 19.49
N ALA A 15 -1.75 1.17 19.70
CA ALA A 15 -1.00 -0.01 19.31
C ALA A 15 -1.42 -1.19 20.18
N ALA A 16 -1.42 -2.37 19.60
CA ALA A 16 -1.84 -3.58 20.31
C ALA A 16 -0.95 -4.73 19.90
N ALA A 17 -0.77 -5.70 20.80
CA ALA A 17 0.09 -6.83 20.53
C ALA A 17 -0.30 -7.59 19.25
N PRO A 18 -1.61 -7.81 18.98
CA PRO A 18 -1.97 -8.53 17.75
C PRO A 18 -1.61 -7.81 16.45
N ASP A 19 -1.22 -6.53 16.51
CA ASP A 19 -0.85 -5.80 15.30
C ASP A 19 0.36 -6.46 14.61
N GLY A 20 1.22 -7.10 15.37
CA GLY A 20 2.43 -7.68 14.80
C GLY A 20 3.38 -6.59 14.34
N HIS A 21 3.95 -6.76 13.15
CA HIS A 21 4.88 -5.77 12.60
C HIS A 21 4.10 -4.59 12.05
N ARG A 22 4.35 -3.41 12.57
CA ARG A 22 3.57 -2.22 12.24
C ARG A 22 4.31 -1.43 11.16
N VAL A 23 3.67 -1.29 10.00
CA VAL A 23 4.28 -0.67 8.82
C VAL A 23 3.51 0.60 8.47
N LEU A 24 4.18 1.73 8.52
CA LEU A 24 3.57 3.00 8.14
C LEU A 24 3.70 3.19 6.63
N ILE A 25 2.57 3.43 5.96
CA ILE A 25 2.54 3.57 4.51
C ILE A 25 2.09 4.95 4.08
N MET A 26 2.58 5.98 4.77
CA MET A 26 2.31 7.37 4.45
C MET A 26 3.57 8.02 3.88
N ARG A 27 3.38 8.99 2.99
CA ARG A 27 4.53 9.71 2.43
C ARG A 27 5.22 10.58 3.46
N LEU A 28 4.45 11.16 4.37
CA LEU A 28 4.98 12.02 5.41
C LEU A 28 4.71 11.41 6.77
N TRP A 29 5.58 11.68 7.72
CA TRP A 29 5.39 11.18 9.08
C TRP A 29 4.17 11.86 9.70
N PRO A 30 3.25 11.09 10.28
CA PRO A 30 2.05 11.67 10.85
C PRO A 30 2.36 12.49 12.09
N ARG A 31 1.67 13.63 12.21
CA ARG A 31 1.89 14.53 13.30
C ARG A 31 1.52 13.86 14.64
N GLY A 32 2.37 14.05 15.64
CA GLY A 32 2.07 13.59 16.98
C GLY A 32 2.34 12.11 17.23
N ILE A 33 2.89 11.39 16.27
CA ILE A 33 3.15 9.97 16.42
C ILE A 33 4.62 9.77 16.78
N ARG A 34 4.87 9.03 17.86
CA ARG A 34 6.23 8.72 18.28
C ARG A 34 6.79 7.59 17.44
N LYS A 35 8.11 7.58 17.29
CA LYS A 35 8.77 6.57 16.46
C LYS A 35 8.49 5.14 16.92
N GLU A 36 8.30 4.97 18.22
CA GLU A 36 8.05 3.64 18.77
C GLU A 36 6.73 3.01 18.27
N ARG A 37 5.84 3.83 17.73
CA ARG A 37 4.56 3.34 17.26
C ARG A 37 4.68 2.66 15.89
N VAL A 38 5.83 2.75 15.24
CA VAL A 38 6.03 2.24 13.87
C VAL A 38 7.29 1.40 13.86
N ASP A 39 7.18 0.19 13.30
CA ASP A 39 8.36 -0.68 13.17
C ASP A 39 9.11 -0.41 11.88
N THR A 40 8.39 -0.14 10.80
CA THR A 40 9.00 0.15 9.50
C THR A 40 8.19 1.22 8.80
N TRP A 41 8.88 2.18 8.18
CA TRP A 41 8.22 3.23 7.41
C TRP A 41 8.55 3.03 5.94
N LEU A 42 7.52 2.67 5.15
CA LEU A 42 7.67 2.47 3.72
C LEU A 42 6.89 3.56 3.00
N LYS A 43 7.48 4.74 2.94
CA LYS A 43 6.79 5.89 2.36
C LYS A 43 6.48 5.70 0.89
N GLU A 44 7.21 4.82 0.21
CA GLU A 44 6.97 4.53 -1.20
C GLU A 44 5.60 3.92 -1.45
N LEU A 45 4.95 3.41 -0.41
CA LEU A 45 3.63 2.82 -0.54
C LEU A 45 2.51 3.84 -0.31
N GLY A 46 2.84 5.06 0.06
CA GLY A 46 1.87 6.14 0.10
C GLY A 46 1.60 6.66 -1.30
N PRO A 47 0.49 7.35 -1.50
CA PRO A 47 0.22 7.96 -2.80
C PRO A 47 1.26 9.03 -3.09
N ILE A 48 1.56 9.25 -4.36
CA ILE A 48 2.48 10.34 -4.68
C ILE A 48 1.84 11.65 -4.22
N PRO A 49 2.66 12.62 -3.80
CA PRO A 49 2.11 13.83 -3.16
C PRO A 49 1.09 14.59 -3.99
N THR A 50 1.29 14.69 -5.30
CA THR A 50 0.34 15.42 -6.13
C THR A 50 -1.00 14.70 -6.19
N LEU A 51 -0.99 13.37 -6.25
CA LEU A 51 -2.24 12.62 -6.27
C LEU A 51 -2.99 12.79 -4.96
N LEU A 52 -2.27 12.71 -3.84
CA LEU A 52 -2.91 12.88 -2.54
C LEU A 52 -3.51 14.28 -2.42
N ARG A 53 -2.77 15.30 -2.83
CA ARG A 53 -3.26 16.67 -2.77
C ARG A 53 -4.50 16.83 -3.62
N ASP A 54 -4.48 16.31 -4.84
CA ASP A 54 -5.62 16.43 -5.73
C ASP A 54 -6.86 15.75 -5.15
N PHE A 55 -6.67 14.62 -4.49
CA PHE A 55 -7.79 13.93 -3.87
C PHE A 55 -8.34 14.73 -2.69
N LEU A 56 -7.45 15.24 -1.82
CA LEU A 56 -7.88 16.01 -0.67
C LEU A 56 -8.55 17.33 -1.06
N ASP A 57 -8.12 17.90 -2.19
CA ASP A 57 -8.69 19.14 -2.69
C ASP A 57 -9.90 18.88 -3.59
N GLU A 58 -10.33 17.62 -3.66
CA GLU A 58 -11.51 17.22 -4.44
C GLU A 58 -11.38 17.49 -5.94
N ARG A 59 -10.14 17.49 -6.44
CA ARG A 59 -9.90 17.61 -7.88
C ARG A 59 -9.98 16.27 -8.59
N VAL A 60 -9.82 15.18 -7.85
CA VAL A 60 -10.03 13.83 -8.38
C VAL A 60 -11.00 13.12 -7.45
N THR A 61 -11.85 12.29 -8.05
CA THR A 61 -12.78 11.48 -7.28
C THR A 61 -12.07 10.23 -6.78
N TRP A 62 -12.72 9.52 -5.86
CA TRP A 62 -12.15 8.23 -5.41
C TRP A 62 -11.99 7.29 -6.59
N ALA A 63 -12.97 7.25 -7.50
CA ALA A 63 -12.88 6.37 -8.67
C ALA A 63 -11.69 6.71 -9.55
N GLN A 64 -11.30 7.98 -9.62
CA GLN A 64 -10.12 8.40 -10.37
C GLN A 64 -8.84 8.14 -9.59
N TYR A 65 -8.90 8.25 -8.27
CA TYR A 65 -7.75 8.04 -7.41
C TYR A 65 -7.27 6.59 -7.47
N VAL A 66 -8.20 5.64 -7.42
CA VAL A 66 -7.87 4.23 -7.31
C VAL A 66 -6.91 3.75 -8.40
N PRO A 67 -7.22 3.93 -9.70
CA PRO A 67 -6.29 3.43 -10.72
C PRO A 67 -4.96 4.16 -10.71
N ARG A 68 -4.95 5.43 -10.31
CA ARG A 68 -3.71 6.19 -10.27
C ARG A 68 -2.82 5.73 -9.13
N TYR A 69 -3.42 5.45 -7.96
CA TYR A 69 -2.64 4.90 -6.86
C TYR A 69 -2.07 3.53 -7.23
N LEU A 70 -2.90 2.66 -7.81
CA LEU A 70 -2.45 1.33 -8.18
C LEU A 70 -1.34 1.37 -9.22
N ALA A 71 -1.44 2.31 -10.18
CA ALA A 71 -0.37 2.47 -11.16
C ALA A 71 0.94 2.85 -10.48
N GLY A 72 0.87 3.65 -9.43
CA GLY A 72 2.06 4.03 -8.69
C GLY A 72 2.75 2.87 -8.01
N LEU A 73 2.00 1.82 -7.69
CA LEU A 73 2.59 0.64 -7.07
C LEU A 73 3.48 -0.14 -8.02
N GLU A 74 3.35 0.10 -9.33
CA GLU A 74 4.19 -0.60 -10.30
C GLU A 74 5.60 -0.02 -10.41
N ARG A 75 5.86 1.09 -9.76
CA ARG A 75 7.18 1.72 -9.80
C ARG A 75 8.18 0.85 -9.05
N PRO A 76 9.45 0.81 -9.50
CA PRO A 76 10.44 -0.08 -8.88
C PRO A 76 10.58 0.12 -7.38
N GLU A 77 10.57 1.37 -6.91
CA GLU A 77 10.75 1.60 -5.48
C GLU A 77 9.52 1.13 -4.69
N ALA A 78 8.33 1.21 -5.27
CA ALA A 78 7.15 0.69 -4.62
C ALA A 78 7.16 -0.84 -4.62
N GLN A 79 7.62 -1.44 -5.72
CA GLN A 79 7.70 -2.89 -5.79
C GLN A 79 8.69 -3.44 -4.77
N ALA A 80 9.79 -2.74 -4.54
CA ALA A 80 10.73 -3.16 -3.51
C ALA A 80 10.09 -3.10 -2.13
N ALA A 81 9.30 -2.06 -1.87
CA ALA A 81 8.60 -1.94 -0.59
C ALA A 81 7.54 -3.04 -0.44
N ILE A 82 6.84 -3.36 -1.54
CA ILE A 82 5.85 -4.44 -1.51
C ILE A 82 6.53 -5.77 -1.17
N ALA A 83 7.71 -6.02 -1.74
CA ALA A 83 8.44 -7.25 -1.45
C ALA A 83 8.80 -7.32 0.03
N GLU A 84 9.15 -6.18 0.63
CA GLU A 84 9.47 -6.14 2.05
C GLU A 84 8.23 -6.48 2.89
N VAL A 85 7.07 -5.92 2.54
CA VAL A 85 5.85 -6.24 3.27
C VAL A 85 5.55 -7.73 3.16
N ARG A 86 5.68 -8.29 1.96
CA ARG A 86 5.40 -9.70 1.76
C ARG A 86 6.35 -10.58 2.53
N ARG A 87 7.62 -10.19 2.61
CA ARG A 87 8.59 -10.95 3.38
C ARG A 87 8.20 -10.95 4.86
N ARG A 88 7.83 -9.78 5.39
CA ARG A 88 7.42 -9.69 6.79
C ARG A 88 6.16 -10.50 7.06
N ALA A 89 5.23 -10.50 6.11
CA ALA A 89 3.97 -11.22 6.27
C ALA A 89 4.18 -12.73 6.34
N ARG A 90 5.27 -13.22 5.77
CA ARG A 90 5.58 -14.64 5.88
C ARG A 90 6.09 -14.99 7.28
N GLU A 91 6.59 -14.01 8.01
CA GLU A 91 7.12 -14.22 9.36
C GLU A 91 6.07 -14.02 10.44
N GLY A 92 4.99 -13.32 10.14
CA GLY A 92 3.94 -13.05 11.11
C GLY A 92 3.02 -11.96 10.62
N ARG A 93 2.12 -11.55 11.51
CA ARG A 93 1.13 -10.52 11.17
C ARG A 93 1.81 -9.20 10.83
N VAL A 94 1.33 -8.57 9.78
CA VAL A 94 1.72 -7.20 9.41
C VAL A 94 0.50 -6.33 9.46
N THR A 95 0.60 -5.15 10.04
CA THR A 95 -0.49 -4.18 10.05
C THR A 95 -0.04 -2.93 9.30
N LEU A 96 -0.79 -2.59 8.26
CA LEU A 96 -0.52 -1.40 7.45
C LEU A 96 -1.19 -0.20 8.11
N LEU A 97 -0.42 0.86 8.33
CA LEU A 97 -0.88 2.02 9.08
C LEU A 97 -0.98 3.25 8.21
N CYS A 98 -2.06 3.99 8.36
CA CYS A 98 -2.27 5.24 7.66
C CYS A 98 -3.12 6.15 8.52
N GLY A 99 -3.10 7.45 8.23
CA GLY A 99 -3.82 8.42 9.04
C GLY A 99 -5.27 8.66 8.61
N CYS A 100 -5.68 8.14 7.46
CA CYS A 100 -7.03 8.39 6.97
C CYS A 100 -8.08 7.85 7.94
N ALA A 101 -9.14 8.63 8.14
CA ALA A 101 -10.23 8.19 9.01
C ALA A 101 -11.12 7.18 8.30
N ASP A 102 -11.35 7.37 7.00
CA ASP A 102 -12.29 6.54 6.25
C ASP A 102 -11.52 5.40 5.58
N GLU A 103 -11.66 4.21 6.16
CA GLU A 103 -10.98 3.03 5.63
C GLU A 103 -11.44 2.71 4.21
N GLN A 104 -12.68 3.04 3.87
CA GLN A 104 -13.22 2.74 2.54
C GLN A 104 -12.59 3.61 1.46
N ARG A 105 -11.98 4.72 1.84
CA ARG A 105 -11.38 5.64 0.90
C ARG A 105 -9.96 5.97 1.32
N CYS A 106 -9.19 4.91 1.58
CA CYS A 106 -7.81 5.07 2.00
C CYS A 106 -6.95 4.07 1.25
N HIS A 107 -5.74 4.51 0.90
CA HIS A 107 -4.85 3.64 0.17
C HIS A 107 -4.44 2.39 0.96
N ARG A 108 -4.57 2.39 2.29
CA ARG A 108 -4.23 1.19 3.04
C ARG A 108 -5.12 0.01 2.66
N SER A 109 -6.39 0.27 2.39
CA SER A 109 -7.30 -0.79 1.96
C SER A 109 -7.00 -1.23 0.53
N LEU A 110 -6.64 -0.28 -0.33
CA LEU A 110 -6.24 -0.62 -1.70
C LEU A 110 -4.98 -1.46 -1.71
N LEU A 111 -4.01 -1.08 -0.89
CA LEU A 111 -2.76 -1.84 -0.83
C LEU A 111 -3.00 -3.23 -0.26
N ARG A 112 -3.81 -3.33 0.78
CA ARG A 112 -4.12 -4.64 1.34
C ARG A 112 -4.75 -5.54 0.30
N ALA A 113 -5.73 -5.02 -0.44
CA ALA A 113 -6.39 -5.80 -1.48
C ALA A 113 -5.40 -6.22 -2.56
N TYR A 114 -4.51 -5.31 -2.94
CA TYR A 114 -3.47 -5.61 -3.93
C TYR A 114 -2.58 -6.76 -3.44
N LEU A 115 -2.17 -6.70 -2.17
CA LEU A 115 -1.28 -7.72 -1.63
C LEU A 115 -1.96 -9.08 -1.52
N LEU A 116 -3.24 -9.10 -1.18
CA LEU A 116 -3.97 -10.35 -1.04
C LEU A 116 -4.35 -10.96 -2.38
N ASP A 117 -4.64 -10.10 -3.35
CA ASP A 117 -5.10 -10.56 -4.64
C ASP A 117 -3.98 -10.96 -5.55
N SER A 118 -2.87 -10.26 -5.47
CA SER A 118 -1.77 -10.49 -6.36
C SER A 118 -0.96 -11.67 -5.87
N PRO A 119 -0.94 -12.72 -6.58
CA PRO A 119 -0.23 -13.89 -6.14
C PRO A 119 1.18 -13.63 -6.19
N ARG A 120 1.71 -14.05 -5.36
CA ARG A 120 2.97 -14.02 -5.40
C ARG A 120 3.32 -13.90 -6.56
N ALA A 121 2.93 -13.44 -6.77
CA ALA A 121 3.13 -13.20 -7.65
C ALA A 121 2.84 -13.34 -8.76
N ARG A 122 2.46 -12.90 -9.18
CA ARG A 122 2.18 -13.09 -10.31
C ARG A 122 3.21 -12.78 -11.02
N PRO A 123 3.70 -13.24 -11.48
CA PRO A 123 4.85 -12.94 -12.03
C PRO A 123 4.82 -11.95 -12.94
N ARG A 124 4.89 -11.85 -12.80
CA ARG A 124 5.03 -11.30 -13.46
C ARG A 124 5.19 -11.04 -14.12
N SER A 125 5.06 -10.97 -14.32
CA SER A 125 4.91 -11.05 -14.99
C SER A 125 5.09 -10.72 -15.42
N PRO A 126 5.29 -10.57 -15.94
CA PRO A 126 5.15 -10.50 -16.60
C PRO A 126 5.04 -10.14 -16.91
N ARG A 127 4.97 -9.98 -17.21
CA ARG A 127 4.33 -10.06 -17.82
C ARG A 127 4.01 -9.93 -17.90
N ALA A 128 4.31 -9.63 -17.86
CA ALA A 128 3.59 -9.91 -18.16
C ALA A 128 3.22 -9.55 -18.30
N ARG A 129 3.34 -9.19 -18.67
CA ARG A 129 2.66 -9.24 -19.19
C ARG A 129 2.30 -8.86 -19.44
N ALA A 130 2.71 -8.62 -19.42
CA ALA A 130 2.10 -8.71 -19.89
C ALA A 130 1.59 -8.22 -20.12
N PRO A 131 1.66 -7.98 -20.33
CA PRO A 131 0.98 -7.91 -20.80
C PRO A 131 0.58 -7.26 -20.97
N ARG A 132 0.60 -6.73 -21.59
CA ARG A 132 0.00 -6.55 -21.98
C ARG A 132 -0.28 -6.17 -22.19
N GLY A 133 0.26 -5.49 -22.04
CA GLY A 133 -0.05 -5.57 -22.57
C GLY A 133 -0.35 -5.04 -22.72
N PRO A 134 -0.38 -4.88 -22.86
CA PRO A 134 -0.82 -4.75 -23.24
C PRO A 134 -0.88 -4.26 -23.13
N ALA A 135 -0.12 -3.77 -23.08
CA ALA A 135 -0.31 -3.96 -23.20
C ALA A 135 -0.41 -3.34 -23.42
N ARG A 136 0.12 -3.00 -23.49
CA ARG A 136 -0.13 -2.88 -23.89
C ARG A 136 -0.14 -2.53 -24.19
N ARG A 137 0.54 -2.11 -24.24
CA ARG A 137 0.30 -2.21 -24.67
C ARG A 137 0.47 -1.95 -24.88
N ARG A 138 1.25 -1.57 -24.76
CA ARG A 138 1.14 -1.77 -25.10
C ARG A 138 1.23 -1.67 -25.33
N ARG A 139 1.82 -1.39 -25.14
CA ARG A 139 1.59 -1.73 -25.47
C ARG A 139 1.55 -1.88 -25.61
N ALA A 140 1.98 -1.56 -25.29
CA ALA A 140 1.67 -2.20 -25.49
C ALA A 140 1.63 -2.27 -25.64
#